data_22d55e1f3c89c33d1431b2cf9989a7cc
#
_entry.id   22d55e1f3c89c33d1431b2cf9989a7cc
#
_cell.length_a   1.000
_cell.length_b   1.000
_cell.length_c   1.000
_cell.angle_alpha   90.00
_cell.angle_beta   90.00
_cell.angle_gamma   90.00
#
_symmetry.space_group_name_H-M   'P 1'
#
loop_
_entity.id
_entity.type
_entity.pdbx_description
1 polymer ?
#
loop_
_entity_poly.entity_id
_entity_poly.type
_entity_poly.pdbx_seq_one_letter_code
_entity_poly.pdbx_strand_id
1 'polypeptide(L)'
;MAFPAALPARMVPRTEIHTPAVASSSPERGMPTEDCLSNTICAVKDRVRWRVSAWKPAFCQKIAHAVLESAERYQIPPALILAVMINESDMNEVTFRTTVRNRAIYAKDGGLMGIRCIVDKQGRCGNGHVRGMRWKEVMDPATNIALGARELAHYRDGGGVTKVTVRTRDSKGRLVVRQKSVPCAHKTHAYWAHYNHGPHYIDHGPARHYPHHIGVLYYALARTMGVDTTEVTTTRLTVNDPGRRPRTFDHPVEVRYQKLCQAIRDSKSACTSVTTAALH
;
A
#
# COMPACT_ATOMS: atom_id res chain seq x y z
N MET A 1 56.48 -4.35 35.97
CA MET A 1 55.83 -3.82 34.78
C MET A 1 54.47 -3.31 35.21
N ALA A 2 54.26 -1.98 35.22
CA ALA A 2 53.04 -1.33 35.68
C ALA A 2 52.11 -1.06 34.47
N PHE A 3 50.86 -1.45 34.61
CA PHE A 3 49.83 -1.16 33.58
C PHE A 3 49.36 0.30 33.74
N PRO A 4 49.17 1.05 32.65
CA PRO A 4 48.62 2.40 32.75
C PRO A 4 47.12 2.38 33.03
N ALA A 5 46.68 3.29 33.89
CA ALA A 5 45.29 3.47 34.30
C ALA A 5 44.43 3.97 33.11
N ALA A 6 43.24 3.39 33.00
CA ALA A 6 42.24 3.78 32.01
C ALA A 6 41.70 5.18 32.29
N LEU A 7 41.64 6.02 31.25
CA LEU A 7 41.03 7.36 31.29
C LEU A 7 39.52 7.24 31.38
N PRO A 8 38.83 8.14 32.10
CA PRO A 8 37.38 8.12 32.20
C PRO A 8 36.71 8.55 30.89
N ALA A 9 35.68 7.81 30.50
CA ALA A 9 34.88 8.09 29.32
C ALA A 9 34.19 9.48 29.45
N ARG A 10 34.48 10.37 28.51
CA ARG A 10 33.76 11.65 28.36
C ARG A 10 32.29 11.37 28.06
N MET A 11 31.41 11.78 28.97
CA MET A 11 29.97 11.87 28.70
C MET A 11 29.75 12.92 27.59
N VAL A 12 29.25 12.46 26.45
CA VAL A 12 28.74 13.32 25.39
C VAL A 12 27.33 13.77 25.81
N PRO A 13 27.02 15.07 25.85
CA PRO A 13 25.70 15.53 26.20
C PRO A 13 24.70 15.01 25.17
N ARG A 14 23.63 14.39 25.67
CA ARG A 14 22.50 13.91 24.89
C ARG A 14 21.76 15.14 24.34
N THR A 15 21.99 15.46 23.08
CA THR A 15 21.20 16.49 22.38
C THR A 15 19.78 15.97 22.28
N GLU A 16 18.85 16.59 22.99
CA GLU A 16 17.43 16.37 22.81
C GLU A 16 17.07 16.77 21.39
N ILE A 17 16.77 15.79 20.57
CA ILE A 17 16.19 16.00 19.24
C ILE A 17 14.77 16.47 19.49
N HIS A 18 14.56 17.79 19.43
CA HIS A 18 13.23 18.36 19.30
C HIS A 18 12.62 17.81 18.01
N THR A 19 11.77 16.81 18.14
CA THR A 19 10.86 16.39 17.08
C THR A 19 9.92 17.58 16.87
N PRO A 20 9.89 18.23 15.69
CA PRO A 20 8.90 19.27 15.44
C PRO A 20 7.54 18.61 15.60
N ALA A 21 6.68 19.22 16.42
CA ALA A 21 5.29 18.82 16.55
C ALA A 21 4.69 18.82 15.14
N VAL A 22 4.38 17.63 14.63
CA VAL A 22 3.58 17.47 13.42
C VAL A 22 2.27 18.17 13.75
N ALA A 23 2.02 19.29 13.11
CA ALA A 23 0.77 20.01 13.22
C ALA A 23 -0.34 18.98 12.97
N SER A 24 -1.14 18.74 14.00
CA SER A 24 -2.33 17.90 13.96
C SER A 24 -3.28 18.54 12.95
N SER A 25 -3.13 18.17 11.68
CA SER A 25 -4.15 18.42 10.68
C SER A 25 -5.36 17.59 11.10
N SER A 26 -6.44 18.28 11.45
CA SER A 26 -7.69 17.71 11.91
C SER A 26 -8.09 16.51 11.01
N PRO A 27 -8.30 15.32 11.57
CA PRO A 27 -8.60 14.10 10.79
C PRO A 27 -9.98 14.14 10.11
N GLU A 28 -10.79 15.17 10.37
CA GLU A 28 -12.19 15.23 9.93
C GLU A 28 -12.39 15.59 8.45
N ARG A 29 -11.39 16.12 7.76
CA ARG A 29 -11.51 16.42 6.32
C ARG A 29 -10.92 15.28 5.50
N GLY A 30 -11.74 14.27 5.14
CA GLY A 30 -11.34 13.31 4.13
C GLY A 30 -11.67 11.84 4.35
N MET A 31 -12.34 11.48 5.45
CA MET A 31 -12.83 10.12 5.61
C MET A 31 -14.23 9.99 4.98
N PRO A 32 -14.47 8.97 4.12
CA PRO A 32 -15.81 8.70 3.62
C PRO A 32 -16.67 8.15 4.75
N THR A 33 -17.99 8.36 4.66
CA THR A 33 -18.92 7.66 5.56
C THR A 33 -18.89 6.15 5.27
N GLU A 34 -19.26 5.33 6.27
CA GLU A 34 -19.31 3.87 6.11
C GLU A 34 -20.28 3.48 4.99
N ASP A 35 -21.42 4.15 4.87
CA ASP A 35 -22.39 3.89 3.82
C ASP A 35 -21.85 4.22 2.42
N CYS A 36 -21.17 5.36 2.28
CA CYS A 36 -20.51 5.72 1.03
C CYS A 36 -19.48 4.68 0.62
N LEU A 37 -18.62 4.27 1.56
CA LEU A 37 -17.61 3.27 1.31
C LEU A 37 -18.21 1.89 1.01
N SER A 38 -19.23 1.47 1.76
CA SER A 38 -19.94 0.21 1.55
C SER A 38 -20.59 0.12 0.16
N ASN A 39 -21.28 1.19 -0.25
CA ASN A 39 -21.90 1.26 -1.57
C ASN A 39 -20.84 1.25 -2.68
N THR A 40 -19.73 1.96 -2.49
CA THR A 40 -18.61 1.94 -3.43
C THR A 40 -18.01 0.53 -3.52
N ILE A 41 -17.80 -0.15 -2.41
CA ILE A 41 -17.29 -1.52 -2.35
C ILE A 41 -18.20 -2.49 -3.10
N CYS A 42 -19.51 -2.44 -2.87
CA CYS A 42 -20.48 -3.28 -3.58
C CYS A 42 -20.46 -3.00 -5.09
N ALA A 43 -20.51 -1.73 -5.49
CA ALA A 43 -20.50 -1.35 -6.90
C ALA A 43 -19.22 -1.79 -7.61
N VAL A 44 -18.07 -1.66 -6.95
CA VAL A 44 -16.77 -2.14 -7.45
C VAL A 44 -16.78 -3.66 -7.57
N LYS A 45 -17.25 -4.38 -6.52
CA LYS A 45 -17.29 -5.84 -6.51
C LYS A 45 -18.12 -6.41 -7.64
N ASP A 46 -19.23 -5.80 -8.00
CA ASP A 46 -20.10 -6.21 -9.10
C ASP A 46 -19.43 -6.05 -10.50
N ARG A 47 -18.38 -5.23 -10.58
CA ARG A 47 -17.70 -4.88 -11.84
C ARG A 47 -16.30 -5.44 -11.96
N VAL A 48 -15.63 -5.80 -10.86
CA VAL A 48 -14.35 -6.49 -10.92
C VAL A 48 -14.55 -7.92 -11.41
N ARG A 49 -13.67 -8.34 -12.26
CA ARG A 49 -13.68 -9.55 -13.07
C ARG A 49 -14.06 -10.83 -12.32
N TRP A 50 -14.69 -11.71 -13.08
CA TRP A 50 -14.65 -13.15 -12.99
C TRP A 50 -15.54 -13.82 -11.92
N ARG A 51 -16.78 -14.15 -12.28
CA ARG A 51 -17.57 -15.32 -11.77
C ARG A 51 -17.61 -15.53 -10.24
N VAL A 52 -17.15 -14.57 -9.47
CA VAL A 52 -17.35 -14.60 -8.02
C VAL A 52 -18.69 -13.93 -7.77
N SER A 53 -19.55 -14.59 -7.01
CA SER A 53 -20.86 -14.07 -6.64
C SER A 53 -20.77 -12.64 -6.11
N ALA A 54 -21.73 -11.80 -6.46
CA ALA A 54 -21.90 -10.48 -5.87
C ALA A 54 -21.93 -10.60 -4.34
N TRP A 55 -21.34 -9.64 -3.65
CA TRP A 55 -21.42 -9.61 -2.20
C TRP A 55 -22.79 -9.10 -1.76
N LYS A 56 -23.31 -9.70 -0.69
CA LYS A 56 -24.50 -9.16 -0.04
C LYS A 56 -24.20 -7.79 0.60
N PRO A 57 -25.13 -6.84 0.64
CA PRO A 57 -24.90 -5.52 1.23
C PRO A 57 -24.30 -5.56 2.64
N ALA A 58 -24.76 -6.46 3.50
CA ALA A 58 -24.22 -6.64 4.84
C ALA A 58 -22.73 -7.06 4.84
N PHE A 59 -22.27 -7.79 3.82
CA PHE A 59 -20.85 -8.13 3.70
C PHE A 59 -20.04 -6.91 3.22
N CYS A 60 -20.59 -6.10 2.30
CA CYS A 60 -19.95 -4.85 1.89
C CYS A 60 -19.79 -3.90 3.09
N GLN A 61 -20.79 -3.80 3.97
CA GLN A 61 -20.70 -3.03 5.21
C GLN A 61 -19.61 -3.57 6.13
N LYS A 62 -19.56 -4.89 6.34
CA LYS A 62 -18.48 -5.51 7.13
C LYS A 62 -17.09 -5.17 6.60
N ILE A 63 -16.91 -5.18 5.28
CA ILE A 63 -15.64 -4.82 4.65
C ILE A 63 -15.38 -3.31 4.77
N ALA A 64 -16.38 -2.46 4.58
CA ALA A 64 -16.25 -1.01 4.75
C ALA A 64 -15.80 -0.65 6.17
N HIS A 65 -16.44 -1.25 7.18
CA HIS A 65 -16.06 -1.09 8.58
C HIS A 65 -14.58 -1.47 8.81
N ALA A 66 -14.16 -2.64 8.34
CA ALA A 66 -12.77 -3.09 8.48
C ALA A 66 -11.76 -2.19 7.77
N VAL A 67 -12.14 -1.61 6.61
CA VAL A 67 -11.31 -0.65 5.89
C VAL A 67 -11.19 0.65 6.69
N LEU A 68 -12.29 1.19 7.23
CA LEU A 68 -12.29 2.43 8.02
C LEU A 68 -11.49 2.26 9.32
N GLU A 69 -11.73 1.17 10.07
CA GLU A 69 -10.96 0.87 11.28
C GLU A 69 -9.45 0.76 10.99
N SER A 70 -9.10 0.09 9.90
CA SER A 70 -7.69 -0.04 9.49
C SER A 70 -7.10 1.27 9.01
N ALA A 71 -7.87 2.07 8.29
CA ALA A 71 -7.46 3.40 7.82
C ALA A 71 -7.17 4.34 8.99
N GLU A 72 -8.04 4.37 9.99
CA GLU A 72 -7.85 5.15 11.21
C GLU A 72 -6.64 4.66 12.01
N ARG A 73 -6.57 3.35 12.30
CA ARG A 73 -5.50 2.75 13.10
C ARG A 73 -4.11 2.95 12.52
N TYR A 74 -3.98 2.82 11.22
CA TYR A 74 -2.68 2.86 10.53
C TYR A 74 -2.46 4.17 9.76
N GLN A 75 -3.39 5.10 9.80
CA GLN A 75 -3.34 6.38 9.09
C GLN A 75 -3.08 6.20 7.59
N ILE A 76 -3.74 5.20 6.98
CA ILE A 76 -3.69 4.90 5.53
C ILE A 76 -5.01 5.30 4.91
N PRO A 77 -5.03 6.09 3.81
CA PRO A 77 -6.27 6.48 3.15
C PRO A 77 -7.14 5.27 2.78
N PRO A 78 -8.45 5.27 3.11
CA PRO A 78 -9.36 4.17 2.78
C PRO A 78 -9.37 3.85 1.29
N ALA A 79 -9.28 4.88 0.44
CA ALA A 79 -9.20 4.75 -1.00
C ALA A 79 -7.95 3.98 -1.46
N LEU A 80 -6.83 4.14 -0.79
CA LEU A 80 -5.61 3.40 -1.09
C LEU A 80 -5.74 1.92 -0.67
N ILE A 81 -6.29 1.65 0.51
CA ILE A 81 -6.56 0.27 0.95
C ILE A 81 -7.44 -0.44 -0.09
N LEU A 82 -8.52 0.21 -0.50
CA LEU A 82 -9.44 -0.36 -1.50
C LEU A 82 -8.76 -0.55 -2.87
N ALA A 83 -7.91 0.39 -3.30
CA ALA A 83 -7.14 0.26 -4.54
C ALA A 83 -6.21 -0.97 -4.54
N VAL A 84 -5.56 -1.23 -3.40
CA VAL A 84 -4.72 -2.42 -3.23
C VAL A 84 -5.57 -3.69 -3.25
N MET A 85 -6.70 -3.75 -2.53
CA MET A 85 -7.61 -4.90 -2.54
C MET A 85 -8.08 -5.25 -3.96
N ILE A 86 -8.44 -4.24 -4.76
CA ILE A 86 -8.83 -4.43 -6.16
C ILE A 86 -7.69 -5.04 -6.97
N ASN A 87 -6.48 -4.52 -6.80
CA ASN A 87 -5.34 -4.96 -7.60
C ASN A 87 -4.81 -6.34 -7.20
N GLU A 88 -4.82 -6.68 -5.91
CA GLU A 88 -4.25 -7.93 -5.40
C GLU A 88 -5.17 -9.14 -5.58
N SER A 89 -6.47 -8.95 -5.44
CA SER A 89 -7.42 -10.06 -5.36
C SER A 89 -8.62 -9.94 -6.30
N ASP A 90 -8.77 -8.84 -7.07
CA ASP A 90 -10.04 -8.51 -7.73
C ASP A 90 -11.22 -8.57 -6.75
N MET A 91 -11.03 -8.12 -5.51
CA MET A 91 -12.02 -8.16 -4.43
C MET A 91 -12.51 -9.60 -4.10
N ASN A 92 -11.64 -10.59 -4.22
CA ASN A 92 -11.97 -11.99 -3.93
C ASN A 92 -11.30 -12.43 -2.62
N GLU A 93 -12.08 -12.55 -1.56
CA GLU A 93 -11.64 -12.87 -0.20
C GLU A 93 -11.07 -14.28 -0.04
N VAL A 94 -11.41 -15.18 -0.96
CA VAL A 94 -10.94 -16.57 -0.94
C VAL A 94 -9.78 -16.82 -1.90
N THR A 95 -9.34 -15.80 -2.63
CA THR A 95 -8.18 -15.94 -3.54
C THR A 95 -6.92 -16.26 -2.75
N PHE A 96 -6.23 -17.31 -3.16
CA PHE A 96 -4.89 -17.59 -2.64
C PHE A 96 -4.03 -18.30 -3.67
N ARG A 97 -2.71 -18.17 -3.49
CA ARG A 97 -1.69 -18.88 -4.27
C ARG A 97 -0.71 -19.55 -3.32
N THR A 98 -0.26 -20.72 -3.68
CA THR A 98 0.72 -21.50 -2.93
C THR A 98 2.03 -21.56 -3.70
N THR A 99 3.15 -21.28 -3.04
CA THR A 99 4.50 -21.49 -3.55
C THR A 99 5.07 -22.77 -2.93
N VAL A 100 5.49 -23.70 -3.78
CA VAL A 100 6.11 -24.96 -3.35
C VAL A 100 7.61 -24.90 -3.60
N ARG A 101 8.42 -25.33 -2.64
CA ARG A 101 9.87 -25.53 -2.76
C ARG A 101 10.23 -26.89 -2.16
N ASN A 102 11.08 -27.65 -2.85
CA ASN A 102 11.53 -28.97 -2.38
C ASN A 102 10.36 -29.90 -1.98
N ARG A 103 9.29 -29.92 -2.78
CA ARG A 103 8.06 -30.69 -2.54
C ARG A 103 7.26 -30.31 -1.30
N ALA A 104 7.60 -29.22 -0.61
CA ALA A 104 6.86 -28.71 0.54
C ALA A 104 6.27 -27.32 0.26
N ILE A 105 5.18 -26.99 0.95
CA ILE A 105 4.61 -25.64 0.88
C ILE A 105 5.60 -24.68 1.56
N TYR A 106 6.15 -23.75 0.78
CA TYR A 106 7.06 -22.73 1.26
C TYR A 106 6.34 -21.45 1.67
N ALA A 107 5.39 -21.00 0.85
CA ALA A 107 4.63 -19.79 1.13
C ALA A 107 3.21 -19.87 0.57
N LYS A 108 2.30 -19.11 1.18
CA LYS A 108 0.95 -18.83 0.71
C LYS A 108 0.78 -17.32 0.61
N ASP A 109 0.11 -16.87 -0.44
CA ASP A 109 -0.24 -15.46 -0.65
C ASP A 109 -1.76 -15.42 -0.86
N GLY A 110 -2.50 -14.56 -0.15
CA GLY A 110 -3.95 -14.54 -0.37
C GLY A 110 -4.76 -13.59 0.50
N GLY A 111 -6.07 -13.73 0.37
CA GLY A 111 -7.06 -12.81 0.93
C GLY A 111 -7.16 -11.52 0.12
N LEU A 112 -7.98 -10.60 0.59
CA LEU A 112 -8.30 -9.34 -0.09
C LEU A 112 -7.07 -8.49 -0.41
N MET A 113 -6.09 -8.47 0.51
CA MET A 113 -4.87 -7.69 0.40
C MET A 113 -3.66 -8.52 -0.09
N GLY A 114 -3.84 -9.77 -0.50
CA GLY A 114 -2.76 -10.60 -1.03
C GLY A 114 -1.62 -10.90 -0.04
N ILE A 115 -1.93 -11.05 1.26
CA ILE A 115 -0.93 -11.18 2.32
C ILE A 115 -0.09 -12.43 2.17
N ARG A 116 1.23 -12.25 2.25
CA ARG A 116 2.21 -13.33 2.17
C ARG A 116 2.49 -13.97 3.52
N CYS A 117 2.34 -15.28 3.58
CA CYS A 117 2.68 -16.13 4.72
C CYS A 117 3.78 -17.13 4.30
N ILE A 118 5.00 -16.97 4.79
CA ILE A 118 6.05 -18.00 4.67
C ILE A 118 5.78 -19.04 5.74
N VAL A 119 5.51 -20.27 5.34
CA VAL A 119 5.06 -21.33 6.24
C VAL A 119 6.25 -21.93 6.97
N ASP A 120 6.22 -21.92 8.30
CA ASP A 120 7.20 -22.58 9.16
C ASP A 120 6.93 -24.10 9.28
N LYS A 121 7.79 -24.79 10.03
CA LYS A 121 7.69 -26.24 10.26
C LYS A 121 6.42 -26.63 11.03
N GLN A 122 5.80 -25.72 11.76
CA GLN A 122 4.57 -25.90 12.53
C GLN A 122 3.31 -25.52 11.71
N GLY A 123 3.46 -25.16 10.43
CA GLY A 123 2.36 -24.74 9.58
C GLY A 123 1.84 -23.33 9.89
N ARG A 124 2.59 -22.53 10.64
CA ARG A 124 2.29 -21.12 10.95
C ARG A 124 3.07 -20.18 10.04
N CYS A 125 2.69 -18.91 10.00
CA CYS A 125 3.42 -17.89 9.28
C CYS A 125 4.69 -17.49 10.05
N GLY A 126 5.85 -17.56 9.41
CA GLY A 126 7.16 -17.28 10.01
C GLY A 126 7.71 -15.88 9.69
N ASN A 127 7.00 -15.06 8.89
CA ASN A 127 7.52 -13.79 8.37
C ASN A 127 6.75 -12.56 8.86
N GLY A 128 7.44 -11.43 8.90
CA GLY A 128 6.87 -10.08 9.04
C GLY A 128 5.78 -9.94 10.09
N HIS A 129 4.74 -9.23 9.73
CA HIS A 129 3.61 -8.89 10.59
C HIS A 129 2.65 -10.08 10.86
N VAL A 130 2.77 -11.17 10.10
CA VAL A 130 1.96 -12.38 10.24
C VAL A 130 2.62 -13.48 11.09
N ARG A 131 3.80 -13.22 11.64
CA ARG A 131 4.56 -14.22 12.39
C ARG A 131 3.74 -14.86 13.53
N GLY A 132 3.71 -16.18 13.56
CA GLY A 132 2.98 -16.98 14.54
C GLY A 132 1.50 -17.21 14.21
N MET A 133 0.92 -16.48 13.28
CA MET A 133 -0.49 -16.62 12.87
C MET A 133 -0.71 -17.91 12.07
N ARG A 134 -1.91 -18.50 12.21
CA ARG A 134 -2.36 -19.58 11.34
C ARG A 134 -2.90 -18.99 10.04
N TRP A 135 -2.79 -19.75 8.95
CA TRP A 135 -3.26 -19.30 7.64
C TRP A 135 -4.74 -18.86 7.63
N LYS A 136 -5.61 -19.58 8.35
CA LYS A 136 -7.03 -19.22 8.45
C LYS A 136 -7.26 -17.85 9.10
N GLU A 137 -6.38 -17.45 10.01
CA GLU A 137 -6.45 -16.13 10.67
C GLU A 137 -6.01 -15.02 9.70
N VAL A 138 -4.99 -15.31 8.87
CA VAL A 138 -4.55 -14.39 7.79
C VAL A 138 -5.62 -14.21 6.72
N MET A 139 -6.43 -15.25 6.46
CA MET A 139 -7.51 -15.23 5.47
C MET A 139 -8.81 -14.62 5.97
N ASP A 140 -8.96 -14.34 7.27
CA ASP A 140 -10.12 -13.58 7.77
C ASP A 140 -10.12 -12.18 7.14
N PRO A 141 -11.22 -11.75 6.50
CA PRO A 141 -11.24 -10.52 5.73
C PRO A 141 -10.81 -9.27 6.51
N ALA A 142 -11.32 -9.09 7.74
CA ALA A 142 -10.95 -7.93 8.56
C ALA A 142 -9.47 -7.97 8.97
N THR A 143 -9.00 -9.13 9.42
CA THR A 143 -7.58 -9.36 9.74
C THR A 143 -6.68 -9.12 8.53
N ASN A 144 -7.08 -9.62 7.37
CA ASN A 144 -6.31 -9.47 6.12
C ASN A 144 -6.19 -8.00 5.69
N ILE A 145 -7.27 -7.22 5.80
CA ILE A 145 -7.28 -5.77 5.54
C ILE A 145 -6.36 -5.05 6.53
N ALA A 146 -6.46 -5.34 7.82
CA ALA A 146 -5.62 -4.73 8.85
C ALA A 146 -4.12 -5.03 8.64
N LEU A 147 -3.78 -6.26 8.26
CA LEU A 147 -2.40 -6.63 7.94
C LEU A 147 -1.87 -5.88 6.73
N GLY A 148 -2.67 -5.73 5.68
CA GLY A 148 -2.29 -4.98 4.49
C GLY A 148 -2.12 -3.49 4.75
N ALA A 149 -3.03 -2.87 5.51
CA ALA A 149 -2.91 -1.47 5.92
C ALA A 149 -1.66 -1.24 6.78
N ARG A 150 -1.33 -2.17 7.69
CA ARG A 150 -0.10 -2.15 8.49
C ARG A 150 1.16 -2.23 7.62
N GLU A 151 1.15 -3.06 6.60
CA GLU A 151 2.27 -3.17 5.65
C GLU A 151 2.45 -1.88 4.85
N LEU A 152 1.36 -1.25 4.38
CA LEU A 152 1.40 0.06 3.73
C LEU A 152 1.97 1.13 4.66
N ALA A 153 1.54 1.17 5.91
CA ALA A 153 2.06 2.10 6.92
C ALA A 153 3.56 1.90 7.16
N HIS A 154 4.01 0.64 7.27
CA HIS A 154 5.43 0.32 7.40
C HIS A 154 6.27 0.94 6.27
N TYR A 155 5.81 0.85 5.02
CA TYR A 155 6.53 1.44 3.89
C TYR A 155 6.40 2.96 3.84
N ARG A 156 5.27 3.53 4.20
CA ARG A 156 5.09 4.98 4.34
C ARG A 156 6.07 5.56 5.36
N ASP A 157 6.26 4.88 6.46
CA ASP A 157 7.10 5.35 7.58
C ASP A 157 8.59 5.02 7.40
N GLY A 158 9.00 4.64 6.19
CA GLY A 158 10.41 4.48 5.82
C GLY A 158 10.94 3.05 5.85
N GLY A 159 10.08 2.05 5.98
CA GLY A 159 10.46 0.63 6.03
C GLY A 159 11.00 0.04 4.71
N GLY A 160 11.14 0.86 3.66
CA GLY A 160 11.58 0.40 2.36
C GLY A 160 12.84 1.08 1.86
N VAL A 161 13.54 0.42 0.94
CA VAL A 161 14.62 0.99 0.14
C VAL A 161 14.37 0.73 -1.34
N THR A 162 14.73 1.69 -2.18
CA THR A 162 14.69 1.52 -3.63
C THR A 162 16.09 1.24 -4.16
N LYS A 163 16.21 0.27 -5.05
CA LYS A 163 17.44 0.05 -5.80
C LYS A 163 17.42 0.88 -7.08
N VAL A 164 18.28 1.88 -7.12
CA VAL A 164 18.46 2.72 -8.31
C VAL A 164 19.71 2.30 -9.08
N THR A 165 19.61 2.29 -10.40
CA THR A 165 20.75 2.06 -11.27
C THR A 165 21.49 3.36 -11.49
N VAL A 166 22.72 3.48 -10.97
CA VAL A 166 23.57 4.64 -11.16
C VAL A 166 24.58 4.31 -12.26
N ARG A 167 24.62 5.16 -13.29
CA ARG A 167 25.61 5.10 -14.36
C ARG A 167 26.68 6.14 -14.08
N THR A 168 27.90 5.72 -13.82
CA THR A 168 29.04 6.59 -13.59
C THR A 168 30.17 6.22 -14.55
N ARG A 169 31.10 7.13 -14.76
CA ARG A 169 32.36 6.78 -15.44
C ARG A 169 33.46 6.55 -14.39
N ASP A 170 34.23 5.49 -14.59
CA ASP A 170 35.40 5.24 -13.75
C ASP A 170 36.55 6.23 -14.10
N SER A 171 37.64 6.16 -13.36
CA SER A 171 38.86 7.00 -13.60
C SER A 171 39.50 6.82 -14.99
N LYS A 172 39.11 5.76 -15.71
CA LYS A 172 39.54 5.48 -17.08
C LYS A 172 38.48 5.85 -18.12
N GLY A 173 37.41 6.58 -17.72
CA GLY A 173 36.35 7.01 -18.61
C GLY A 173 35.35 5.92 -19.00
N ARG A 174 35.49 4.69 -18.52
CA ARG A 174 34.60 3.56 -18.87
C ARG A 174 33.28 3.68 -18.10
N LEU A 175 32.18 3.38 -18.81
CA LEU A 175 30.84 3.37 -18.18
C LEU A 175 30.76 2.23 -17.15
N VAL A 176 30.51 2.58 -15.89
CA VAL A 176 30.26 1.65 -14.80
C VAL A 176 28.81 1.77 -14.39
N VAL A 177 28.11 0.65 -14.43
CA VAL A 177 26.72 0.54 -13.98
C VAL A 177 26.72 -0.13 -12.61
N ARG A 178 26.23 0.59 -11.60
CA ARG A 178 26.12 0.08 -10.23
C ARG A 178 24.70 0.21 -9.73
N GLN A 179 24.26 -0.75 -8.93
CA GLN A 179 23.02 -0.59 -8.17
C GLN A 179 23.34 0.03 -6.80
N LYS A 180 22.64 1.10 -6.48
CA LYS A 180 22.71 1.76 -5.17
C LYS A 180 21.36 1.62 -4.48
N SER A 181 21.37 1.18 -3.23
CA SER A 181 20.17 1.21 -2.38
C SER A 181 20.00 2.62 -1.82
N VAL A 182 18.83 3.20 -1.99
CA VAL A 182 18.45 4.50 -1.40
C VAL A 182 17.20 4.32 -0.56
N PRO A 183 17.08 4.99 0.60
CA PRO A 183 15.85 4.97 1.37
C PRO A 183 14.68 5.44 0.51
N CYS A 184 13.51 4.86 0.72
CA CYS A 184 12.27 5.37 0.14
C CYS A 184 11.96 6.71 0.76
N ALA A 185 12.13 7.77 -0.02
CA ALA A 185 11.71 9.10 0.37
C ALA A 185 10.26 9.28 -0.11
N HIS A 186 9.30 9.25 0.79
CA HIS A 186 7.85 9.33 0.50
C HIS A 186 7.45 10.50 -0.37
N LYS A 187 8.23 11.57 -0.36
CA LYS A 187 8.00 12.75 -1.20
C LYS A 187 8.42 12.56 -2.67
N THR A 188 9.12 11.49 -3.01
CA THR A 188 9.73 11.32 -4.32
C THR A 188 9.19 10.13 -5.10
N HIS A 189 8.55 9.17 -4.44
CA HIS A 189 7.89 8.05 -5.12
C HIS A 189 6.80 7.43 -4.24
N ALA A 190 5.95 6.61 -4.85
CA ALA A 190 4.84 5.96 -4.18
C ALA A 190 5.32 4.88 -3.19
N TYR A 191 5.05 5.03 -1.90
CA TYR A 191 5.39 4.00 -0.91
C TYR A 191 4.62 2.70 -1.15
N TRP A 192 3.43 2.75 -1.74
CA TRP A 192 2.67 1.57 -2.13
C TRP A 192 3.34 0.72 -3.22
N ALA A 193 4.38 1.23 -3.90
CA ALA A 193 5.20 0.45 -4.81
C ALA A 193 5.88 -0.73 -4.11
N HIS A 194 6.21 -0.58 -2.83
CA HIS A 194 6.83 -1.62 -2.03
C HIS A 194 5.88 -2.76 -1.64
N TYR A 195 4.60 -2.51 -1.68
CA TYR A 195 3.60 -3.48 -1.23
C TYR A 195 3.74 -4.83 -1.95
N ASN A 196 3.89 -4.82 -3.26
CA ASN A 196 4.06 -6.04 -4.06
C ASN A 196 5.50 -6.57 -4.07
N HIS A 197 6.49 -5.68 -3.97
CA HIS A 197 7.90 -6.01 -4.17
C HIS A 197 8.73 -6.04 -2.89
N GLY A 198 8.09 -5.79 -1.76
CA GLY A 198 8.75 -5.76 -0.46
C GLY A 198 9.69 -4.56 -0.28
N PRO A 199 10.56 -4.60 0.73
CA PRO A 199 11.40 -3.47 1.12
C PRO A 199 12.42 -3.06 0.03
N HIS A 200 12.66 -3.91 -0.96
CA HIS A 200 13.63 -3.68 -2.03
C HIS A 200 12.94 -3.48 -3.38
N TYR A 201 12.06 -2.49 -3.47
CA TYR A 201 11.42 -2.16 -4.74
C TYR A 201 12.44 -1.83 -5.83
N ILE A 202 12.20 -2.35 -7.04
CA ILE A 202 13.02 -2.12 -8.22
C ILE A 202 12.17 -1.43 -9.28
N ASP A 203 12.60 -0.24 -9.70
CA ASP A 203 11.88 0.60 -10.66
C ASP A 203 12.03 0.17 -12.14
N HIS A 204 12.17 -1.10 -12.40
CA HIS A 204 12.27 -1.61 -13.77
C HIS A 204 11.59 -2.97 -13.94
N GLY A 205 11.38 -3.38 -15.19
CA GLY A 205 10.67 -4.62 -15.49
C GLY A 205 9.17 -4.54 -15.21
N PRO A 206 8.49 -5.66 -14.98
CA PRO A 206 7.05 -5.72 -14.71
C PRO A 206 6.64 -4.95 -13.44
N ALA A 207 7.52 -4.89 -12.46
CA ALA A 207 7.34 -4.20 -11.18
C ALA A 207 6.94 -2.73 -11.31
N ARG A 208 7.48 -2.04 -12.32
CA ARG A 208 7.26 -0.59 -12.56
C ARG A 208 5.80 -0.21 -12.81
N HIS A 209 4.97 -1.14 -13.22
CA HIS A 209 3.56 -0.87 -13.51
C HIS A 209 2.69 -0.88 -12.26
N TYR A 210 3.12 -1.59 -11.23
CA TYR A 210 2.34 -1.76 -10.01
C TYR A 210 1.97 -0.42 -9.34
N PRO A 211 2.92 0.48 -9.01
CA PRO A 211 2.58 1.74 -8.37
C PRO A 211 1.67 2.62 -9.23
N HIS A 212 1.79 2.53 -10.56
CA HIS A 212 0.90 3.24 -11.47
C HIS A 212 -0.53 2.70 -11.42
N HIS A 213 -0.71 1.38 -11.46
CA HIS A 213 -2.02 0.75 -11.37
C HIS A 213 -2.75 1.11 -10.07
N ILE A 214 -2.04 0.98 -8.93
CA ILE A 214 -2.59 1.37 -7.63
C ILE A 214 -2.94 2.86 -7.63
N GLY A 215 -2.04 3.73 -8.09
CA GLY A 215 -2.24 5.17 -8.11
C GLY A 215 -3.47 5.61 -8.90
N VAL A 216 -3.71 5.00 -10.07
CA VAL A 216 -4.90 5.28 -10.88
C VAL A 216 -6.19 4.89 -10.16
N LEU A 217 -6.21 3.70 -9.55
CA LEU A 217 -7.37 3.24 -8.77
C LEU A 217 -7.59 4.11 -7.53
N TYR A 218 -6.51 4.41 -6.81
CA TYR A 218 -6.56 5.27 -5.63
C TYR A 218 -7.13 6.65 -5.97
N TYR A 219 -6.64 7.29 -7.03
CA TYR A 219 -7.15 8.60 -7.48
C TYR A 219 -8.63 8.54 -7.85
N ALA A 220 -9.06 7.54 -8.62
CA ALA A 220 -10.45 7.39 -9.01
C ALA A 220 -11.38 7.19 -7.79
N LEU A 221 -10.98 6.34 -6.85
CA LEU A 221 -11.72 6.06 -5.61
C LEU A 221 -11.78 7.30 -4.72
N ALA A 222 -10.65 7.96 -4.47
CA ALA A 222 -10.59 9.16 -3.65
C ALA A 222 -11.52 10.26 -4.20
N ARG A 223 -11.48 10.52 -5.50
CA ARG A 223 -12.40 11.48 -6.15
C ARG A 223 -13.86 11.09 -6.01
N THR A 224 -14.18 9.82 -6.13
CA THR A 224 -15.57 9.35 -6.04
C THR A 224 -16.11 9.50 -4.63
N MET A 225 -15.29 9.20 -3.63
CA MET A 225 -15.64 9.33 -2.22
C MET A 225 -15.52 10.77 -1.68
N GLY A 226 -15.08 11.73 -2.50
CA GLY A 226 -14.91 13.13 -2.08
C GLY A 226 -13.77 13.35 -1.08
N VAL A 227 -12.81 12.41 -1.00
CA VAL A 227 -11.65 12.53 -0.10
C VAL A 227 -10.48 13.23 -0.79
N ASP A 228 -9.52 13.71 0.01
CA ASP A 228 -8.35 14.43 -0.49
C ASP A 228 -7.51 13.56 -1.46
N THR A 229 -7.13 14.16 -2.58
CA THR A 229 -6.30 13.52 -3.62
C THR A 229 -4.86 14.04 -3.65
N THR A 230 -4.50 14.95 -2.74
CA THR A 230 -3.18 15.63 -2.76
C THR A 230 -2.04 14.63 -2.69
N GLU A 231 -2.13 13.65 -1.81
CA GLU A 231 -1.08 12.63 -1.68
C GLU A 231 -0.83 11.91 -3.00
N VAL A 232 -1.89 11.43 -3.64
CA VAL A 232 -1.76 10.65 -4.87
C VAL A 232 -1.34 11.50 -6.06
N THR A 233 -1.77 12.76 -6.14
CA THR A 233 -1.43 13.66 -7.26
C THR A 233 -0.02 14.23 -7.16
N THR A 234 0.53 14.36 -5.96
CA THR A 234 1.89 14.88 -5.73
C THR A 234 2.96 13.79 -5.68
N THR A 235 2.56 12.52 -5.53
CA THR A 235 3.51 11.40 -5.45
C THR A 235 4.02 11.01 -6.84
N ARG A 236 5.33 10.86 -6.98
CA ARG A 236 5.93 10.33 -8.21
C ARG A 236 5.71 8.84 -8.31
N LEU A 237 5.22 8.38 -9.46
CA LEU A 237 4.92 6.96 -9.69
C LEU A 237 6.12 6.13 -10.11
N THR A 238 7.19 6.79 -10.55
CA THR A 238 8.44 6.14 -10.94
C THR A 238 9.63 6.84 -10.30
N VAL A 239 10.54 6.06 -9.75
CA VAL A 239 11.84 6.57 -9.29
C VAL A 239 12.79 6.64 -10.48
N ASN A 240 13.11 7.86 -10.90
CA ASN A 240 14.24 8.20 -11.76
C ASN A 240 14.58 7.19 -12.87
N ASP A 241 13.74 7.08 -13.89
CA ASP A 241 14.22 6.69 -15.21
C ASP A 241 14.74 7.98 -15.88
N PRO A 242 16.07 8.24 -15.93
CA PRO A 242 16.59 9.44 -16.55
C PRO A 242 16.35 9.34 -18.06
N GLY A 243 15.30 9.93 -18.53
CA GLY A 243 14.84 9.92 -19.92
C GLY A 243 13.37 9.61 -20.10
N ARG A 244 12.69 9.17 -19.07
CA ARG A 244 11.22 9.07 -19.10
C ARG A 244 10.58 10.16 -18.27
N ARG A 245 9.63 10.86 -18.85
CA ARG A 245 8.79 11.82 -18.12
C ARG A 245 8.10 11.07 -16.96
N PRO A 246 8.02 11.67 -15.76
CA PRO A 246 7.22 11.12 -14.68
C PRO A 246 5.82 10.83 -15.23
N ARG A 247 5.31 9.62 -15.00
CA ARG A 247 3.92 9.33 -15.32
C ARG A 247 3.08 10.06 -14.30
N THR A 248 2.22 10.94 -14.77
CA THR A 248 1.19 11.59 -13.96
C THR A 248 -0.08 10.75 -14.00
N PHE A 249 -0.99 10.96 -13.06
CA PHE A 249 -2.31 10.31 -13.04
C PHE A 249 -3.22 10.73 -14.19
N ASP A 250 -2.81 11.76 -14.95
CA ASP A 250 -3.51 12.23 -16.14
C ASP A 250 -3.26 11.34 -17.36
N HIS A 251 -2.36 10.34 -17.25
CA HIS A 251 -2.25 9.36 -18.32
C HIS A 251 -3.56 8.57 -18.45
N PRO A 252 -3.99 8.29 -19.70
CA PRO A 252 -5.19 7.49 -19.92
C PRO A 252 -5.10 6.21 -19.11
N VAL A 253 -6.11 5.97 -18.29
CA VAL A 253 -6.27 4.73 -17.54
C VAL A 253 -6.14 3.59 -18.53
N GLU A 254 -5.31 2.61 -18.24
CA GLU A 254 -5.22 1.42 -19.09
C GLU A 254 -6.63 0.88 -19.33
N VAL A 255 -6.90 0.44 -20.56
CA VAL A 255 -8.22 -0.09 -20.97
C VAL A 255 -8.78 -1.10 -19.97
N ARG A 256 -7.89 -1.85 -19.30
CA ARG A 256 -8.22 -2.77 -18.22
C ARG A 256 -9.02 -2.14 -17.09
N TYR A 257 -8.73 -0.89 -16.72
CA TYR A 257 -9.36 -0.21 -15.59
C TYR A 257 -10.46 0.78 -16.01
N GLN A 258 -10.64 1.06 -17.31
CA GLN A 258 -11.64 2.02 -17.77
C GLN A 258 -13.05 1.67 -17.29
N LYS A 259 -13.48 0.43 -17.46
CA LYS A 259 -14.79 -0.06 -16.99
C LYS A 259 -14.92 0.01 -15.49
N LEU A 260 -13.85 -0.30 -14.76
CA LEU A 260 -13.82 -0.24 -13.30
C LEU A 260 -13.88 1.20 -12.81
N CYS A 261 -13.08 2.10 -13.36
CA CYS A 261 -13.14 3.52 -13.04
C CYS A 261 -14.49 4.15 -13.40
N GLN A 262 -15.16 3.67 -14.46
CA GLN A 262 -16.52 4.09 -14.76
C GLN A 262 -17.49 3.63 -13.69
N ALA A 263 -17.46 2.37 -13.27
CA ALA A 263 -18.28 1.85 -12.18
C ALA A 263 -18.06 2.61 -10.85
N ILE A 264 -16.81 2.95 -10.54
CA ILE A 264 -16.45 3.78 -9.39
C ILE A 264 -17.09 5.16 -9.49
N ARG A 265 -17.03 5.81 -10.66
CA ARG A 265 -17.68 7.12 -10.89
C ARG A 265 -19.20 7.03 -10.77
N ASP A 266 -19.80 5.98 -11.29
CA ASP A 266 -21.25 5.78 -11.26
C ASP A 266 -21.77 5.56 -9.83
N SER A 267 -20.92 5.06 -8.91
CA SER A 267 -21.26 4.91 -7.49
C SER A 267 -21.28 6.25 -6.70
N LYS A 268 -20.84 7.35 -7.31
CA LYS A 268 -20.72 8.67 -6.66
C LYS A 268 -22.05 9.20 -6.08
N SER A 269 -23.18 8.88 -6.67
CA SER A 269 -24.50 9.31 -6.17
C SER A 269 -24.77 8.83 -4.74
N ALA A 270 -24.22 7.70 -4.34
CA ALA A 270 -24.34 7.16 -2.99
C ALA A 270 -23.54 7.93 -1.93
N CYS A 271 -22.49 8.69 -2.36
CA CYS A 271 -21.64 9.45 -1.46
C CYS A 271 -22.09 10.91 -1.28
N THR A 272 -22.90 11.45 -2.19
CA THR A 272 -23.30 12.88 -2.17
C THR A 272 -24.57 13.15 -1.32
N SER A 273 -25.30 12.13 -0.93
CA SER A 273 -26.59 12.28 -0.20
C SER A 273 -26.42 12.69 1.27
N VAL A 274 -25.23 12.60 1.84
CA VAL A 274 -25.01 12.86 3.27
C VAL A 274 -24.69 14.33 3.57
N THR A 275 -24.15 15.07 2.62
CA THR A 275 -23.71 16.46 2.84
C THR A 275 -24.88 17.45 2.94
N THR A 276 -26.07 17.10 2.46
CA THR A 276 -27.24 17.98 2.45
C THR A 276 -28.09 17.89 3.73
N ALA A 277 -27.97 16.79 4.49
CA ALA A 277 -28.77 16.58 5.71
C ALA A 277 -28.18 17.23 6.96
N ALA A 278 -26.93 17.72 6.92
CA ALA A 278 -26.25 18.33 8.08
C ALA A 278 -26.35 19.88 8.12
N LEU A 279 -27.13 20.50 7.22
CA LEU A 279 -27.29 21.95 7.11
C LEU A 279 -28.76 22.42 7.35
N HIS A 280 -29.59 21.58 7.98
CA HIS A 280 -30.94 22.00 8.41
C HIS A 280 -31.13 21.82 9.92
#